data_880139224771c72a22f86d6b569dc6ed
#
_entry.id   880139224771c72a22f86d6b569dc6ed
#
_cell.length_a   1.000
_cell.length_b   1.000
_cell.length_c   1.000
_cell.angle_alpha   90.00
_cell.angle_beta   90.00
_cell.angle_gamma   90.00
#
_symmetry.space_group_name_H-M   'P 1'
#
loop_
_entity.id
_entity.type
_entity.pdbx_description
1 polymer ?
#
loop_
_entity_poly.entity_id
_entity_poly.type
_entity_poly.pdbx_seq_one_letter_code
_entity_poly.pdbx_strand_id
1 'polypeptide(L)'
;MKVVIVGGVAGGASAAARIRRLDEHAQIIMIERSGYVSYANCGLPYYVGGVIKEQEELTLQTPESFWDRFRIDVRVRQEVTAINPTEKTVTVHALDSGKVYTETYDKLLLAPGAKPTVPALSGVSSERVFTLRTVEDTLRIRHFVEDQKPKTAVLAGGGFIGLEMAENLAEMGVSVTIVQRPKQLLAPLDADMASFVHAEMRRHGVALRLGETVTGFRQDGVSVLTLLESSEPLHSD
;
A
#
# COMPACT_ATOMS: atom_id res chain seq x y z
N MET A 1 17.56 -27.62 6.76
CA MET A 1 17.52 -26.28 7.38
C MET A 1 16.09 -25.75 7.31
N LYS A 2 15.58 -25.18 8.42
CA LYS A 2 14.24 -24.58 8.47
C LYS A 2 14.37 -23.04 8.44
N VAL A 3 13.76 -22.41 7.45
CA VAL A 3 13.79 -20.97 7.29
C VAL A 3 12.37 -20.42 7.44
N VAL A 4 12.21 -19.45 8.34
CA VAL A 4 10.97 -18.69 8.48
C VAL A 4 11.19 -17.29 7.87
N ILE A 5 10.26 -16.86 7.04
CA ILE A 5 10.28 -15.56 6.36
C ILE A 5 9.05 -14.79 6.80
N VAL A 6 9.25 -13.58 7.34
CA VAL A 6 8.19 -12.67 7.75
C VAL A 6 7.98 -11.63 6.67
N GLY A 7 6.82 -11.67 6.02
CA GLY A 7 6.46 -10.85 4.87
C GLY A 7 6.64 -11.58 3.54
N GLY A 8 5.60 -11.59 2.73
CA GLY A 8 5.47 -12.41 1.52
C GLY A 8 5.48 -11.66 0.20
N VAL A 9 5.88 -10.37 0.18
CA VAL A 9 5.85 -9.57 -1.06
C VAL A 9 7.25 -9.56 -1.71
N ALA A 10 7.79 -8.42 -2.12
CA ALA A 10 9.01 -8.35 -2.93
C ALA A 10 10.22 -9.03 -2.28
N GLY A 11 10.61 -8.62 -1.06
CA GLY A 11 11.80 -9.14 -0.38
C GLY A 11 11.65 -10.59 0.04
N GLY A 12 10.54 -10.92 0.70
CA GLY A 12 10.29 -12.28 1.22
C GLY A 12 10.11 -13.31 0.11
N ALA A 13 9.27 -13.02 -0.89
CA ALA A 13 9.02 -13.90 -2.03
C ALA A 13 10.29 -14.17 -2.85
N SER A 14 11.08 -13.13 -3.12
CA SER A 14 12.34 -13.24 -3.84
C SER A 14 13.36 -14.08 -3.08
N ALA A 15 13.48 -13.85 -1.76
CA ALA A 15 14.37 -14.61 -0.90
C ALA A 15 13.95 -16.09 -0.82
N ALA A 16 12.65 -16.35 -0.63
CA ALA A 16 12.11 -17.72 -0.57
C ALA A 16 12.46 -18.53 -1.84
N ALA A 17 12.19 -17.93 -3.01
CA ALA A 17 12.52 -18.56 -4.28
C ALA A 17 14.03 -18.74 -4.48
N ARG A 18 14.86 -17.80 -3.98
CA ARG A 18 16.32 -17.91 -4.05
C ARG A 18 16.85 -19.00 -3.10
N ILE A 19 16.34 -19.08 -1.89
CA ILE A 19 16.73 -20.11 -0.91
C ILE A 19 16.43 -21.49 -1.48
N ARG A 20 15.24 -21.71 -2.06
CA ARG A 20 14.88 -22.98 -2.68
C ARG A 20 15.83 -23.39 -3.79
N ARG A 21 16.30 -22.47 -4.61
CA ARG A 21 17.27 -22.74 -5.67
C ARG A 21 18.66 -23.09 -5.14
N LEU A 22 19.01 -22.66 -3.93
CA LEU A 22 20.30 -22.96 -3.29
C LEU A 22 20.26 -24.21 -2.42
N ASP A 23 19.09 -24.55 -1.86
CA ASP A 23 18.88 -25.72 -1.01
C ASP A 23 17.49 -26.30 -1.29
N GLU A 24 17.45 -27.38 -2.07
CA GLU A 24 16.21 -28.06 -2.44
C GLU A 24 15.53 -28.77 -1.25
N HIS A 25 16.28 -29.05 -0.18
CA HIS A 25 15.79 -29.73 1.02
C HIS A 25 15.43 -28.77 2.15
N ALA A 26 15.61 -27.46 1.99
CA ALA A 26 15.22 -26.50 3.00
C ALA A 26 13.70 -26.53 3.25
N GLN A 27 13.29 -26.56 4.51
CA GLN A 27 11.92 -26.27 4.89
C GLN A 27 11.76 -24.73 4.90
N ILE A 28 10.89 -24.20 4.04
CA ILE A 28 10.67 -22.74 3.91
C ILE A 28 9.23 -22.43 4.26
N ILE A 29 9.04 -21.61 5.29
CA ILE A 29 7.73 -21.11 5.72
C ILE A 29 7.74 -19.60 5.52
N MET A 30 6.76 -19.08 4.79
CA MET A 30 6.57 -17.64 4.56
C MET A 30 5.26 -17.21 5.20
N ILE A 31 5.32 -16.24 6.13
CA ILE A 31 4.19 -15.78 6.92
C ILE A 31 3.85 -14.35 6.48
N GLU A 32 2.63 -14.15 5.99
CA GLU A 32 2.16 -12.87 5.49
C GLU A 32 0.86 -12.45 6.20
N ARG A 33 0.84 -11.21 6.68
CA ARG A 33 -0.31 -10.67 7.39
C ARG A 33 -1.50 -10.39 6.48
N SER A 34 -1.26 -9.94 5.26
CA SER A 34 -2.32 -9.72 4.26
C SER A 34 -2.83 -11.03 3.67
N GLY A 35 -3.89 -10.97 2.88
CA GLY A 35 -4.39 -12.11 2.12
C GLY A 35 -3.59 -12.41 0.85
N TYR A 36 -2.59 -11.58 0.52
CA TYR A 36 -1.91 -11.61 -0.77
C TYR A 36 -0.39 -11.67 -0.62
N VAL A 37 0.26 -12.44 -1.50
CA VAL A 37 1.72 -12.57 -1.58
C VAL A 37 2.19 -12.23 -2.99
N SER A 38 3.46 -11.83 -3.12
CA SER A 38 4.09 -11.62 -4.42
C SER A 38 3.26 -10.77 -5.39
N TYR A 39 2.67 -9.69 -4.91
CA TYR A 39 1.90 -8.79 -5.75
C TYR A 39 2.73 -7.61 -6.27
N ALA A 40 2.27 -7.02 -7.38
CA ALA A 40 2.89 -5.87 -8.02
C ALA A 40 2.57 -4.58 -7.25
N ASN A 41 3.41 -4.18 -6.28
CA ASN A 41 3.21 -2.95 -5.50
C ASN A 41 3.03 -1.71 -6.38
N CYS A 42 3.82 -1.59 -7.45
CA CYS A 42 3.74 -0.46 -8.38
C CYS A 42 2.49 -0.51 -9.27
N GLY A 43 1.80 -1.64 -9.34
CA GLY A 43 0.54 -1.79 -10.09
C GLY A 43 -0.70 -1.30 -9.36
N LEU A 44 -0.61 -1.07 -8.05
CA LEU A 44 -1.78 -0.74 -7.22
C LEU A 44 -2.53 0.52 -7.68
N PRO A 45 -1.89 1.68 -7.93
CA PRO A 45 -2.56 2.86 -8.48
C PRO A 45 -3.19 2.61 -9.85
N TYR A 46 -2.51 1.85 -10.71
CA TYR A 46 -2.97 1.54 -12.07
C TYR A 46 -4.16 0.57 -12.11
N TYR A 47 -4.28 -0.28 -11.08
CA TYR A 47 -5.49 -1.07 -10.90
C TYR A 47 -6.66 -0.20 -10.45
N VAL A 48 -6.45 0.77 -9.56
CA VAL A 48 -7.50 1.75 -9.20
C VAL A 48 -7.99 2.49 -10.44
N GLY A 49 -7.08 2.96 -11.29
CA GLY A 49 -7.38 3.67 -12.54
C GLY A 49 -7.95 2.81 -13.67
N GLY A 50 -7.99 1.47 -13.51
CA GLY A 50 -8.51 0.56 -14.53
C GLY A 50 -7.57 0.30 -15.70
N VAL A 51 -6.30 0.74 -15.62
CA VAL A 51 -5.23 0.38 -16.57
C VAL A 51 -4.93 -1.11 -16.46
N ILE A 52 -4.73 -1.59 -15.22
CA ILE A 52 -4.76 -3.02 -14.90
C ILE A 52 -6.22 -3.38 -14.65
N LYS A 53 -6.76 -4.32 -15.40
CA LYS A 53 -8.18 -4.65 -15.39
C LYS A 53 -8.52 -5.78 -14.45
N GLU A 54 -7.74 -6.84 -14.48
CA GLU A 54 -8.00 -8.06 -13.72
C GLU A 54 -7.16 -8.10 -12.45
N GLN A 55 -7.75 -8.54 -11.36
CA GLN A 55 -7.07 -8.63 -10.06
C GLN A 55 -5.90 -9.62 -10.10
N GLU A 56 -6.02 -10.66 -10.91
CA GLU A 56 -4.98 -11.68 -11.10
C GLU A 56 -3.70 -11.11 -11.70
N GLU A 57 -3.79 -10.01 -12.44
CA GLU A 57 -2.62 -9.31 -12.98
C GLU A 57 -1.81 -8.59 -11.88
N LEU A 58 -2.43 -8.26 -10.74
CA LEU A 58 -1.72 -7.74 -9.57
C LEU A 58 -1.01 -8.84 -8.79
N THR A 59 -1.64 -10.02 -8.67
CA THR A 59 -1.18 -11.11 -7.83
C THR A 59 -0.34 -12.09 -8.66
N LEU A 60 0.97 -11.85 -8.70
CA LEU A 60 1.91 -12.63 -9.54
C LEU A 60 2.02 -14.09 -9.12
N GLN A 61 1.84 -14.39 -7.84
CA GLN A 61 1.85 -15.74 -7.27
C GLN A 61 0.79 -15.85 -6.17
N THR A 62 0.30 -17.07 -5.96
CA THR A 62 -0.58 -17.44 -4.85
C THR A 62 0.12 -18.41 -3.90
N PRO A 63 -0.39 -18.65 -2.69
CA PRO A 63 0.12 -19.69 -1.79
C PRO A 63 0.26 -21.06 -2.46
N GLU A 64 -0.76 -21.44 -3.26
CA GLU A 64 -0.78 -22.72 -3.99
C GLU A 64 0.34 -22.75 -5.04
N SER A 65 0.51 -21.70 -5.82
CA SER A 65 1.56 -21.63 -6.85
C SER A 65 2.97 -21.66 -6.24
N PHE A 66 3.18 -21.08 -5.05
CA PHE A 66 4.42 -21.19 -4.31
C PHE A 66 4.67 -22.62 -3.83
N TRP A 67 3.63 -23.32 -3.39
CA TRP A 67 3.75 -24.71 -2.99
C TRP A 67 4.05 -25.61 -4.19
N ASP A 68 3.31 -25.47 -5.26
CA ASP A 68 3.43 -26.33 -6.45
C ASP A 68 4.80 -26.20 -7.11
N ARG A 69 5.29 -24.98 -7.28
CA ARG A 69 6.52 -24.70 -7.99
C ARG A 69 7.77 -24.79 -7.13
N PHE A 70 7.66 -24.42 -5.86
CA PHE A 70 8.82 -24.21 -4.99
C PHE A 70 8.76 -24.98 -3.67
N ARG A 71 7.66 -25.68 -3.36
CA ARG A 71 7.46 -26.32 -2.06
C ARG A 71 7.71 -25.36 -0.88
N ILE A 72 7.19 -24.15 -0.99
CA ILE A 72 7.23 -23.13 0.05
C ILE A 72 5.86 -23.11 0.73
N ASP A 73 5.83 -23.31 2.06
CA ASP A 73 4.62 -23.19 2.90
C ASP A 73 4.32 -21.70 3.12
N VAL A 74 3.35 -21.17 2.36
CA VAL A 74 2.92 -19.78 2.46
C VAL A 74 1.66 -19.70 3.30
N ARG A 75 1.74 -18.92 4.38
CA ARG A 75 0.64 -18.73 5.33
C ARG A 75 0.21 -17.27 5.29
N VAL A 76 -0.87 -16.99 4.59
CA VAL A 76 -1.53 -15.68 4.53
C VAL A 76 -2.48 -15.48 5.71
N ARG A 77 -2.88 -14.25 5.97
CA ARG A 77 -3.73 -13.88 7.11
C ARG A 77 -3.14 -14.32 8.45
N GLN A 78 -1.82 -14.29 8.53
CA GLN A 78 -1.09 -14.64 9.75
C GLN A 78 -0.03 -13.58 10.07
N GLU A 79 -0.04 -13.09 11.29
CA GLU A 79 0.85 -12.02 11.74
C GLU A 79 1.88 -12.56 12.75
N VAL A 80 3.15 -12.30 12.47
CA VAL A 80 4.21 -12.50 13.46
C VAL A 80 4.17 -11.34 14.45
N THR A 81 3.84 -11.63 15.70
CA THR A 81 3.67 -10.63 16.75
C THR A 81 4.87 -10.50 17.69
N ALA A 82 5.70 -11.54 17.79
CA ALA A 82 6.90 -11.54 18.61
C ALA A 82 7.98 -12.47 18.03
N ILE A 83 9.24 -12.15 18.35
CA ILE A 83 10.42 -12.94 17.99
C ILE A 83 11.20 -13.24 19.28
N ASN A 84 11.55 -14.50 19.49
CA ASN A 84 12.48 -14.92 20.54
C ASN A 84 13.77 -15.45 19.87
N PRO A 85 14.83 -14.63 19.78
CA PRO A 85 16.08 -15.04 19.13
C PRO A 85 16.83 -16.14 19.89
N THR A 86 16.70 -16.19 21.20
CA THR A 86 17.37 -17.19 22.05
C THR A 86 16.82 -18.57 21.80
N GLU A 87 15.49 -18.72 21.81
CA GLU A 87 14.79 -19.97 21.55
C GLU A 87 14.62 -20.24 20.05
N LYS A 88 14.99 -19.30 19.19
CA LYS A 88 14.77 -19.34 17.74
C LYS A 88 13.31 -19.65 17.39
N THR A 89 12.40 -18.84 17.94
CA THR A 89 10.97 -18.97 17.69
C THR A 89 10.34 -17.64 17.32
N VAL A 90 9.24 -17.70 16.59
CA VAL A 90 8.32 -16.58 16.37
C VAL A 90 6.94 -16.93 16.88
N THR A 91 6.25 -15.95 17.47
CA THR A 91 4.84 -16.07 17.84
C THR A 91 3.99 -15.59 16.67
N VAL A 92 3.05 -16.42 16.25
CA VAL A 92 2.18 -16.16 15.10
C VAL A 92 0.73 -16.09 15.55
N HIS A 93 0.03 -15.06 15.11
CA HIS A 93 -1.40 -14.87 15.29
C HIS A 93 -2.13 -15.12 13.96
N ALA A 94 -2.92 -16.19 13.89
CA ALA A 94 -3.79 -16.48 12.75
C ALA A 94 -5.03 -15.60 12.83
N LEU A 95 -5.12 -14.58 11.97
CA LEU A 95 -6.09 -13.49 12.05
C LEU A 95 -7.54 -13.95 11.87
N ASP A 96 -7.76 -14.97 11.05
CA ASP A 96 -9.13 -15.46 10.77
C ASP A 96 -9.70 -16.32 11.91
N SER A 97 -8.84 -17.07 12.60
CA SER A 97 -9.27 -17.98 13.69
C SER A 97 -9.02 -17.43 15.09
N GLY A 98 -8.20 -16.37 15.20
CA GLY A 98 -7.72 -15.84 16.48
C GLY A 98 -6.70 -16.75 17.18
N LYS A 99 -6.30 -17.87 16.56
CA LYS A 99 -5.35 -18.82 17.16
C LYS A 99 -3.95 -18.21 17.22
N VAL A 100 -3.32 -18.33 18.37
CA VAL A 100 -1.91 -18.00 18.57
C VAL A 100 -1.09 -19.28 18.69
N TYR A 101 0.04 -19.34 17.96
CA TYR A 101 0.95 -20.48 18.03
C TYR A 101 2.40 -20.03 17.87
N THR A 102 3.33 -20.94 18.16
CA THR A 102 4.77 -20.69 18.04
C THR A 102 5.33 -21.50 16.87
N GLU A 103 6.17 -20.85 16.05
CA GLU A 103 6.90 -21.48 14.95
C GLU A 103 8.41 -21.41 15.22
N THR A 104 9.11 -22.53 15.10
CA THR A 104 10.56 -22.61 15.28
C THR A 104 11.31 -22.31 13.98
N TYR A 105 12.55 -21.85 14.06
CA TYR A 105 13.40 -21.64 12.87
C TYR A 105 14.89 -21.93 13.14
N ASP A 106 15.62 -22.32 12.11
CA ASP A 106 17.08 -22.28 12.10
C ASP A 106 17.59 -20.90 11.67
N LYS A 107 16.93 -20.31 10.67
CA LYS A 107 17.17 -18.96 10.15
C LYS A 107 15.85 -18.19 10.02
N LEU A 108 15.90 -16.91 10.37
CA LEU A 108 14.77 -15.99 10.25
C LEU A 108 15.14 -14.85 9.28
N LEU A 109 14.25 -14.60 8.34
CA LEU A 109 14.35 -13.46 7.42
C LEU A 109 13.19 -12.50 7.70
N LEU A 110 13.50 -11.22 7.86
CA LEU A 110 12.51 -10.18 8.10
C LEU A 110 12.37 -9.30 6.86
N ALA A 111 11.19 -9.35 6.24
CA ALA A 111 10.80 -8.53 5.09
C ALA A 111 9.39 -7.93 5.30
N PRO A 112 9.10 -7.29 6.46
CA PRO A 112 7.75 -6.90 6.85
C PRO A 112 7.19 -5.75 6.02
N GLY A 113 7.99 -5.14 5.14
CA GLY A 113 7.60 -3.98 4.36
C GLY A 113 7.43 -2.72 5.21
N ALA A 114 6.45 -1.91 4.86
CA ALA A 114 6.09 -0.68 5.55
C ALA A 114 4.57 -0.55 5.65
N LYS A 115 4.13 0.30 6.56
CA LYS A 115 2.73 0.75 6.64
C LYS A 115 2.67 2.25 6.39
N PRO A 116 1.55 2.78 5.89
CA PRO A 116 1.34 4.22 5.78
C PRO A 116 1.49 4.89 7.15
N THR A 117 2.17 6.02 7.19
CA THR A 117 2.14 6.88 8.38
C THR A 117 0.85 7.70 8.32
N VAL A 118 -0.11 7.32 9.14
CA VAL A 118 -1.38 8.05 9.27
C VAL A 118 -1.26 8.97 10.48
N PRO A 119 -1.20 10.29 10.28
CA PRO A 119 -1.13 11.23 11.40
C PRO A 119 -2.44 11.20 12.21
N ALA A 120 -2.34 11.51 13.51
CA ALA A 120 -3.52 11.59 14.40
C ALA A 120 -4.31 12.88 14.12
N LEU A 121 -5.00 12.94 12.98
CA LEU A 121 -5.82 14.06 12.57
C LEU A 121 -7.30 13.76 12.84
N SER A 122 -8.07 14.81 13.13
CA SER A 122 -9.53 14.69 13.26
C SER A 122 -10.12 14.14 11.95
N GLY A 123 -11.07 13.22 12.07
CA GLY A 123 -11.78 12.66 10.92
C GLY A 123 -10.99 11.72 10.02
N VAL A 124 -9.73 11.39 10.35
CA VAL A 124 -8.89 10.49 9.53
C VAL A 124 -9.45 9.07 9.40
N SER A 125 -10.32 8.66 10.31
CA SER A 125 -11.00 7.35 10.30
C SER A 125 -12.31 7.34 9.49
N SER A 126 -12.64 8.42 8.79
CA SER A 126 -13.81 8.45 7.89
C SER A 126 -13.69 7.37 6.81
N GLU A 127 -14.81 6.76 6.43
CA GLU A 127 -14.88 5.77 5.35
C GLU A 127 -14.48 6.33 3.98
N ARG A 128 -14.43 7.66 3.85
CA ARG A 128 -14.02 8.38 2.65
C ARG A 128 -12.57 8.86 2.69
N VAL A 129 -11.83 8.50 3.74
CA VAL A 129 -10.39 8.76 3.85
C VAL A 129 -9.63 7.45 3.69
N PHE A 130 -8.78 7.40 2.70
CA PHE A 130 -8.08 6.18 2.28
C PHE A 130 -6.58 6.32 2.42
N THR A 131 -5.92 5.20 2.63
CA THR A 131 -4.49 5.03 2.40
C THR A 131 -4.29 3.96 1.33
N LEU A 132 -3.19 4.04 0.59
CA LEU A 132 -2.86 3.05 -0.43
C LEU A 132 -1.51 2.41 -0.12
N ARG A 133 -1.52 1.12 0.19
CA ARG A 133 -0.30 0.35 0.45
C ARG A 133 -0.44 -1.14 0.10
N THR A 134 -1.62 -1.71 0.25
CA THR A 134 -1.88 -3.15 0.08
C THR A 134 -2.89 -3.41 -1.04
N VAL A 135 -3.05 -4.67 -1.42
CA VAL A 135 -4.09 -5.06 -2.38
C VAL A 135 -5.47 -4.76 -1.79
N GLU A 136 -5.67 -5.01 -0.49
CA GLU A 136 -6.93 -4.71 0.19
C GLU A 136 -7.28 -3.21 0.15
N ASP A 137 -6.30 -2.34 0.36
CA ASP A 137 -6.50 -0.88 0.22
C ASP A 137 -6.93 -0.54 -1.21
N THR A 138 -6.26 -1.12 -2.20
CA THR A 138 -6.52 -0.91 -3.62
C THR A 138 -7.94 -1.33 -4.00
N LEU A 139 -8.35 -2.53 -3.59
CA LEU A 139 -9.70 -3.06 -3.84
C LEU A 139 -10.76 -2.16 -3.21
N ARG A 140 -10.53 -1.67 -1.98
CA ARG A 140 -11.45 -0.76 -1.29
C ARG A 140 -11.58 0.57 -2.03
N ILE A 141 -10.46 1.15 -2.49
CA ILE A 141 -10.47 2.42 -3.24
C ILE A 141 -11.17 2.22 -4.59
N ARG A 142 -10.81 1.16 -5.33
CA ARG A 142 -11.43 0.88 -6.63
C ARG A 142 -12.94 0.70 -6.51
N HIS A 143 -13.39 -0.12 -5.56
CA HIS A 143 -14.81 -0.34 -5.29
C HIS A 143 -15.53 0.97 -4.96
N PHE A 144 -14.92 1.83 -4.12
CA PHE A 144 -15.47 3.15 -3.83
C PHE A 144 -15.60 4.00 -5.09
N VAL A 145 -14.56 4.06 -5.93
CA VAL A 145 -14.58 4.85 -7.16
C VAL A 145 -15.63 4.34 -8.15
N GLU A 146 -15.76 3.03 -8.32
CA GLU A 146 -16.74 2.41 -9.22
C GLU A 146 -18.18 2.64 -8.75
N ASP A 147 -18.45 2.50 -7.46
CA ASP A 147 -19.79 2.61 -6.88
C ASP A 147 -20.24 4.05 -6.70
N GLN A 148 -19.38 4.89 -6.11
CA GLN A 148 -19.76 6.25 -5.75
C GLN A 148 -19.54 7.25 -6.90
N LYS A 149 -18.71 6.88 -7.90
CA LYS A 149 -18.37 7.71 -9.07
C LYS A 149 -18.02 9.15 -8.67
N PRO A 150 -17.02 9.33 -7.78
CA PRO A 150 -16.66 10.64 -7.26
C PRO A 150 -16.29 11.58 -8.41
N LYS A 151 -16.61 12.87 -8.25
CA LYS A 151 -16.25 13.92 -9.20
C LYS A 151 -14.98 14.65 -8.78
N THR A 152 -14.67 14.60 -7.48
CA THR A 152 -13.56 15.33 -6.88
C THR A 152 -12.79 14.45 -5.92
N ALA A 153 -11.47 14.61 -5.87
CA ALA A 153 -10.59 13.94 -4.93
C ALA A 153 -9.50 14.87 -4.42
N VAL A 154 -9.15 14.74 -3.14
CA VAL A 154 -8.00 15.42 -2.55
C VAL A 154 -6.96 14.37 -2.14
N LEU A 155 -5.73 14.54 -2.60
CA LEU A 155 -4.60 13.68 -2.28
C LEU A 155 -3.66 14.41 -1.31
N ALA A 156 -3.51 13.88 -0.11
CA ALA A 156 -2.61 14.39 0.91
C ALA A 156 -1.22 13.77 0.75
N GLY A 157 -0.34 14.46 0.03
CA GLY A 157 1.02 14.05 -0.26
C GLY A 157 1.33 13.97 -1.75
N GLY A 158 2.39 14.64 -2.17
CA GLY A 158 2.89 14.72 -3.56
C GLY A 158 4.16 13.87 -3.78
N GLY A 159 4.22 12.67 -3.17
CA GLY A 159 5.22 11.65 -3.48
C GLY A 159 4.79 10.79 -4.67
N PHE A 160 5.57 9.75 -5.00
CA PHE A 160 5.32 8.86 -6.15
C PHE A 160 3.89 8.30 -6.15
N ILE A 161 3.45 7.69 -5.05
CA ILE A 161 2.10 7.11 -4.93
C ILE A 161 1.01 8.16 -5.16
N GLY A 162 1.20 9.37 -4.59
CA GLY A 162 0.24 10.47 -4.76
C GLY A 162 0.14 10.93 -6.20
N LEU A 163 1.26 10.99 -6.93
CA LEU A 163 1.28 11.36 -8.35
C LEU A 163 0.63 10.29 -9.23
N GLU A 164 0.99 9.02 -9.03
CA GLU A 164 0.39 7.89 -9.75
C GLU A 164 -1.13 7.81 -9.52
N MET A 165 -1.58 8.04 -8.28
CA MET A 165 -3.01 8.12 -7.98
C MET A 165 -3.68 9.33 -8.63
N ALA A 166 -3.00 10.50 -8.66
CA ALA A 166 -3.55 11.68 -9.30
C ALA A 166 -3.73 11.49 -10.80
N GLU A 167 -2.73 10.92 -11.47
CA GLU A 167 -2.78 10.55 -12.88
C GLU A 167 -3.97 9.62 -13.16
N ASN A 168 -4.03 8.50 -12.46
CA ASN A 168 -5.06 7.50 -12.68
C ASN A 168 -6.49 8.02 -12.40
N LEU A 169 -6.69 8.80 -11.33
CA LEU A 169 -7.99 9.38 -11.04
C LEU A 169 -8.37 10.47 -12.05
N ALA A 170 -7.41 11.31 -12.49
CA ALA A 170 -7.66 12.32 -13.50
C ALA A 170 -8.05 11.71 -14.86
N GLU A 171 -7.42 10.62 -15.27
CA GLU A 171 -7.78 9.87 -16.48
C GLU A 171 -9.20 9.27 -16.42
N MET A 172 -9.67 8.94 -15.21
CA MET A 172 -11.05 8.53 -14.96
C MET A 172 -12.05 9.70 -14.96
N GLY A 173 -11.58 10.94 -15.15
CA GLY A 173 -12.40 12.14 -15.17
C GLY A 173 -12.69 12.73 -13.78
N VAL A 174 -11.95 12.33 -12.76
CA VAL A 174 -12.04 12.90 -11.41
C VAL A 174 -11.20 14.19 -11.36
N SER A 175 -11.76 15.28 -10.83
CA SER A 175 -11.05 16.52 -10.59
C SER A 175 -10.17 16.38 -9.34
N VAL A 176 -8.84 16.35 -9.54
CA VAL A 176 -7.88 16.01 -8.49
C VAL A 176 -7.16 17.26 -7.98
N THR A 177 -7.04 17.37 -6.65
CA THR A 177 -6.17 18.35 -5.99
C THR A 177 -5.13 17.62 -5.14
N ILE A 178 -3.85 17.91 -5.35
CA ILE A 178 -2.75 17.45 -4.50
C ILE A 178 -2.43 18.53 -3.47
N VAL A 179 -2.48 18.18 -2.19
CA VAL A 179 -2.01 19.01 -1.08
C VAL A 179 -0.66 18.47 -0.61
N GLN A 180 0.37 19.31 -0.63
CA GLN A 180 1.73 18.91 -0.30
C GLN A 180 2.36 19.92 0.65
N ARG A 181 2.85 19.43 1.83
CA ARG A 181 3.49 20.27 2.85
C ARG A 181 4.79 20.94 2.36
N PRO A 182 5.74 20.25 1.72
CA PRO A 182 6.81 20.91 0.98
C PRO A 182 6.30 21.81 -0.14
N LYS A 183 7.14 22.78 -0.54
CA LYS A 183 6.84 23.69 -1.65
C LYS A 183 7.02 23.04 -3.04
N GLN A 184 7.28 21.76 -3.09
CA GLN A 184 7.43 20.98 -4.33
C GLN A 184 6.87 19.56 -4.19
N LEU A 185 6.50 18.98 -5.32
CA LEU A 185 6.25 17.54 -5.47
C LEU A 185 7.59 16.81 -5.52
N LEU A 186 7.58 15.50 -5.24
CA LEU A 186 8.77 14.64 -5.30
C LEU A 186 9.98 15.29 -4.58
N ALA A 187 9.89 15.45 -3.30
CA ALA A 187 10.93 16.08 -2.46
C ALA A 187 12.38 15.58 -2.71
N PRO A 188 12.65 14.34 -3.19
CA PRO A 188 14.00 13.91 -3.55
C PRO A 188 14.60 14.57 -4.80
N LEU A 189 13.78 15.22 -5.64
CA LEU A 189 14.26 15.93 -6.83
C LEU A 189 14.76 17.34 -6.48
N ASP A 190 15.69 17.86 -7.29
CA ASP A 190 16.03 19.26 -7.25
C ASP A 190 14.83 20.14 -7.72
N ALA A 191 14.74 21.36 -7.24
CA ALA A 191 13.56 22.21 -7.46
C ALA A 191 13.29 22.53 -8.94
N ASP A 192 14.33 22.67 -9.74
CA ASP A 192 14.23 22.86 -11.19
C ASP A 192 13.66 21.61 -11.88
N MET A 193 14.10 20.41 -11.48
CA MET A 193 13.56 19.16 -11.99
C MET A 193 12.12 18.93 -11.53
N ALA A 194 11.79 19.23 -10.27
CA ALA A 194 10.43 19.15 -9.77
C ALA A 194 9.47 20.09 -10.52
N SER A 195 9.97 21.19 -11.08
CA SER A 195 9.16 22.15 -11.85
C SER A 195 8.53 21.52 -13.10
N PHE A 196 9.21 20.58 -13.75
CA PHE A 196 8.67 19.85 -14.90
C PHE A 196 7.49 18.96 -14.47
N VAL A 197 7.60 18.31 -13.30
CA VAL A 197 6.51 17.52 -12.75
C VAL A 197 5.31 18.38 -12.39
N HIS A 198 5.54 19.58 -11.81
CA HIS A 198 4.47 20.55 -11.55
C HIS A 198 3.76 21.00 -12.83
N ALA A 199 4.53 21.28 -13.88
CA ALA A 199 3.97 21.70 -15.18
C ALA A 199 3.13 20.56 -15.79
N GLU A 200 3.63 19.34 -15.73
CA GLU A 200 2.95 18.18 -16.28
C GLU A 200 1.64 17.88 -15.54
N MET A 201 1.65 17.88 -14.20
CA MET A 201 0.44 17.70 -13.40
C MET A 201 -0.62 18.75 -13.74
N ARG A 202 -0.23 20.02 -13.82
CA ARG A 202 -1.15 21.11 -14.20
C ARG A 202 -1.68 20.95 -15.63
N ARG A 203 -0.85 20.50 -16.56
CA ARG A 203 -1.24 20.25 -17.97
C ARG A 203 -2.34 19.19 -18.05
N HIS A 204 -2.33 18.21 -17.14
CA HIS A 204 -3.37 17.19 -17.01
C HIS A 204 -4.53 17.60 -16.07
N GLY A 205 -4.63 18.89 -15.72
CA GLY A 205 -5.76 19.41 -14.95
C GLY A 205 -5.69 19.14 -13.44
N VAL A 206 -4.57 18.62 -12.93
CA VAL A 206 -4.38 18.39 -11.49
C VAL A 206 -4.05 19.71 -10.80
N ALA A 207 -4.85 20.09 -9.81
CA ALA A 207 -4.61 21.26 -8.99
C ALA A 207 -3.53 20.98 -7.92
N LEU A 208 -2.63 21.93 -7.70
CA LEU A 208 -1.54 21.79 -6.73
C LEU A 208 -1.65 22.84 -5.62
N ARG A 209 -1.70 22.38 -4.36
CA ARG A 209 -1.60 23.18 -3.15
C ARG A 209 -0.27 22.84 -2.47
N LEU A 210 0.79 23.55 -2.86
CA LEU A 210 2.15 23.33 -2.36
C LEU A 210 2.46 24.29 -1.19
N GLY A 211 3.25 23.82 -0.22
CA GLY A 211 3.52 24.55 1.01
C GLY A 211 2.31 24.59 1.95
N GLU A 212 1.38 23.65 1.82
CA GLU A 212 0.13 23.62 2.55
C GLU A 212 0.02 22.33 3.38
N THR A 213 -0.47 22.43 4.60
CA THR A 213 -0.60 21.31 5.54
C THR A 213 -2.05 20.91 5.76
N VAL A 214 -2.35 19.62 5.62
CA VAL A 214 -3.64 19.06 6.03
C VAL A 214 -3.68 18.98 7.55
N THR A 215 -4.70 19.58 8.17
CA THR A 215 -4.88 19.62 9.63
C THR A 215 -6.00 18.71 10.14
N GLY A 216 -6.84 18.20 9.24
CA GLY A 216 -7.93 17.31 9.61
C GLY A 216 -8.89 17.06 8.46
N PHE A 217 -9.89 16.25 8.76
CA PHE A 217 -11.00 15.94 7.86
C PHE A 217 -12.31 16.13 8.61
N ARG A 218 -13.34 16.55 7.93
CA ARG A 218 -14.70 16.68 8.48
C ARG A 218 -15.72 16.16 7.49
N GLN A 219 -16.57 15.26 7.95
CA GLN A 219 -17.69 14.77 7.17
C GLN A 219 -18.65 15.93 6.88
N ASP A 220 -19.09 16.05 5.63
CA ASP A 220 -20.07 17.03 5.19
C ASP A 220 -21.09 16.36 4.26
N GLY A 221 -22.12 15.79 4.88
CA GLY A 221 -23.09 14.96 4.16
C GLY A 221 -22.46 13.75 3.53
N VAL A 222 -22.51 13.68 2.20
CA VAL A 222 -21.89 12.63 1.36
C VAL A 222 -20.48 13.00 0.90
N SER A 223 -19.92 14.09 1.37
CA SER A 223 -18.58 14.61 1.00
C SER A 223 -17.67 14.71 2.22
N VAL A 224 -16.41 15.00 1.99
CA VAL A 224 -15.41 15.29 3.02
C VAL A 224 -14.80 16.66 2.78
N LEU A 225 -14.69 17.44 3.85
CA LEU A 225 -13.90 18.65 3.90
C LEU A 225 -12.48 18.30 4.37
N THR A 226 -11.51 18.51 3.54
CA THR A 226 -10.09 18.47 3.92
C THR A 226 -9.71 19.84 4.49
N LEU A 227 -9.42 19.88 5.79
CA LEU A 227 -9.06 21.10 6.51
C LEU A 227 -7.57 21.40 6.28
N LEU A 228 -7.28 22.66 5.96
CA LEU A 228 -5.95 23.15 5.66
C LEU A 228 -5.49 24.18 6.70
N GLU A 229 -4.17 24.33 6.86
CA GLU A 229 -3.57 25.21 7.86
C GLU A 229 -3.77 26.70 7.52
N SER A 230 -3.56 27.07 6.26
CA SER A 230 -3.48 28.47 5.83
C SER A 230 -4.49 28.88 4.77
N SER A 231 -5.33 27.97 4.30
CA SER A 231 -6.31 28.24 3.26
C SER A 231 -7.69 27.65 3.56
N GLU A 232 -8.68 28.03 2.76
CA GLU A 232 -10.04 27.49 2.86
C GLU A 232 -10.04 25.96 2.67
N PRO A 233 -10.92 25.24 3.39
CA PRO A 233 -11.06 23.80 3.24
C PRO A 233 -11.38 23.39 1.80
N LEU A 234 -10.92 22.20 1.43
CA LEU A 234 -11.22 21.61 0.13
C LEU A 234 -12.35 20.58 0.27
N HIS A 235 -13.36 20.72 -0.56
CA HIS A 235 -14.41 19.71 -0.69
C HIS A 235 -13.95 18.58 -1.61
N SER A 236 -14.25 17.34 -1.21
CA SER A 236 -14.13 16.15 -2.07
C SER A 236 -15.25 15.14 -1.78
N ASP A 237 -15.56 14.32 -2.76
CA ASP A 237 -16.60 13.31 -2.67
C ASP A 237 -16.22 12.09 -1.84
#